data_c674c9351a0dc8f151dbde62b11da2d2
#
_entry.id   c674c9351a0dc8f151dbde62b11da2d2
#
_cell.length_a   1.000
_cell.length_b   1.000
_cell.length_c   1.000
_cell.angle_alpha   90.00
_cell.angle_beta   90.00
_cell.angle_gamma   90.00
#
_symmetry.space_group_name_H-M   'P 1'
#
loop_
_entity.id
_entity.type
_entity.pdbx_description
1 polymer ?
#
loop_
_entity_poly.entity_id
_entity_poly.type
_entity_poly.pdbx_seq_one_letter_code
_entity_poly.pdbx_strand_id
1 'polypeptide(L)'
;AASDVYKRQGSMEEARQQCLESVKRQIIQAVAQNVEFSDSHTVKQTSGNGDRITEFVDQYMAEGSTRAASLPFIKGISLSKVDGSYWEKRRDKKSGKITYAYAIRYPFPESEHKALVRQFEEQDRAMEDLIKKMEEHISDISSVEEIDQCITKMRPAVEYFFDKTRREWAEGVVQNYRKL
;
A
#
# COMPACT_ATOMS: atom_id res chain seq x y z
N ALA A 1 8.20 11.05 14.38
CA ALA A 1 7.84 10.13 15.46
C ALA A 1 8.48 8.78 15.21
N ALA A 2 8.94 8.10 16.26
CA ALA A 2 9.40 6.71 16.15
C ALA A 2 8.19 5.80 16.42
N SER A 3 8.11 4.70 15.68
CA SER A 3 7.11 3.66 15.96
C SER A 3 7.75 2.58 16.84
N ASP A 4 7.21 2.40 18.03
CA ASP A 4 7.61 1.33 18.94
C ASP A 4 6.65 0.15 18.76
N VAL A 5 7.18 -1.00 18.38
CA VAL A 5 6.38 -2.21 18.14
C VAL A 5 6.90 -3.35 19.00
N TYR A 6 5.99 -4.00 19.72
CA TYR A 6 6.25 -5.15 20.55
C TYR A 6 5.45 -6.36 20.06
N LYS A 7 6.13 -7.46 19.75
CA LYS A 7 5.51 -8.70 19.30
C LYS A 7 6.05 -9.91 20.04
N ARG A 8 5.20 -10.87 20.29
CA ARG A 8 5.52 -12.12 20.98
C ARG A 8 5.18 -13.31 20.10
N GLN A 9 6.16 -14.16 19.82
CA GLN A 9 6.06 -15.30 18.91
C GLN A 9 6.83 -16.52 19.41
N GLY A 10 6.63 -17.68 18.76
CA GLY A 10 7.31 -18.93 19.06
C GLY A 10 8.79 -18.95 18.70
N SER A 11 9.23 -18.10 17.76
CA SER A 11 10.63 -17.90 17.39
C SER A 11 11.03 -16.44 17.39
N MET A 12 12.32 -16.17 17.53
CA MET A 12 12.88 -14.81 17.47
C MET A 12 12.67 -14.20 16.08
N GLU A 13 12.91 -14.97 15.03
CA GLU A 13 12.77 -14.48 13.66
C GLU A 13 11.32 -14.12 13.33
N GLU A 14 10.37 -14.95 13.73
CA GLU A 14 8.94 -14.62 13.58
C GLU A 14 8.58 -13.34 14.33
N ALA A 15 9.09 -13.14 15.56
CA ALA A 15 8.85 -11.93 16.34
C ALA A 15 9.43 -10.69 15.64
N ARG A 16 10.61 -10.78 15.05
CA ARG A 16 11.25 -9.70 14.26
C ARG A 16 10.44 -9.35 13.03
N GLN A 17 10.04 -10.33 12.24
CA GLN A 17 9.25 -10.12 11.02
C GLN A 17 7.89 -9.51 11.34
N GLN A 18 7.23 -9.98 12.38
CA GLN A 18 5.97 -9.42 12.87
C GLN A 18 6.11 -7.94 13.30
N CYS A 19 7.23 -7.57 13.92
CA CYS A 19 7.51 -6.18 14.25
C CYS A 19 7.65 -5.33 12.98
N LEU A 20 8.40 -5.81 11.99
CA LEU A 20 8.61 -5.08 10.73
C LEU A 20 7.30 -4.90 9.96
N GLU A 21 6.48 -5.94 9.86
CA GLU A 21 5.16 -5.88 9.23
C GLU A 21 4.23 -4.89 9.97
N SER A 22 4.30 -4.84 11.30
CA SER A 22 3.54 -3.86 12.07
C SER A 22 4.00 -2.43 11.83
N VAL A 23 5.30 -2.19 11.65
CA VAL A 23 5.84 -0.87 11.27
C VAL A 23 5.31 -0.45 9.91
N LYS A 24 5.38 -1.33 8.90
CA LYS A 24 4.83 -1.05 7.57
C LYS A 24 3.36 -0.68 7.63
N ARG A 25 2.57 -1.47 8.36
CA ARG A 25 1.14 -1.24 8.55
C ARG A 25 0.86 0.12 9.20
N GLN A 26 1.58 0.48 10.25
CA GLN A 26 1.42 1.77 10.94
C GLN A 26 1.78 2.95 10.04
N ILE A 27 2.85 2.83 9.25
CA ILE A 27 3.26 3.87 8.29
C ILE A 27 2.19 4.07 7.22
N ILE A 28 1.70 2.99 6.60
CA ILE A 28 0.65 3.05 5.58
C ILE A 28 -0.63 3.63 6.17
N GLN A 29 -1.00 3.25 7.39
CA GLN A 29 -2.17 3.80 8.09
C GLN A 29 -2.03 5.30 8.35
N ALA A 30 -0.87 5.76 8.80
CA ALA A 30 -0.60 7.19 9.00
C ALA A 30 -0.67 7.98 7.69
N VAL A 31 -0.20 7.40 6.59
CA VAL A 31 -0.31 7.99 5.25
C VAL A 31 -1.77 8.04 4.81
N ALA A 32 -2.51 6.95 4.92
CA ALA A 32 -3.93 6.87 4.53
C ALA A 32 -4.82 7.92 5.22
N GLN A 33 -4.46 8.32 6.44
CA GLN A 33 -5.15 9.38 7.17
C GLN A 33 -4.91 10.79 6.60
N ASN A 34 -3.88 10.98 5.79
CA ASN A 34 -3.42 12.29 5.31
C ASN A 34 -3.42 12.42 3.78
N VAL A 35 -3.57 11.33 3.04
CA VAL A 35 -3.62 11.36 1.56
C VAL A 35 -4.92 11.98 1.08
N GLU A 36 -4.82 12.88 0.11
CA GLU A 36 -5.92 13.42 -0.67
C GLU A 36 -5.86 12.81 -2.08
N PHE A 37 -6.84 11.97 -2.39
CA PHE A 37 -6.98 11.43 -3.74
C PHE A 37 -7.71 12.43 -4.63
N SER A 38 -7.44 12.41 -5.94
CA SER A 38 -8.01 13.31 -6.93
C SER A 38 -9.53 13.20 -7.05
N ASP A 39 -10.10 12.08 -6.67
CA ASP A 39 -11.54 11.92 -6.51
C ASP A 39 -11.98 12.49 -5.17
N SER A 40 -13.07 13.28 -5.16
CA SER A 40 -13.63 14.02 -4.00
C SER A 40 -13.97 13.19 -2.76
N HIS A 41 -13.65 11.91 -2.78
CA HIS A 41 -13.74 10.99 -1.67
C HIS A 41 -12.42 10.89 -0.90
N THR A 42 -12.04 11.97 -0.24
CA THR A 42 -11.00 11.95 0.79
C THR A 42 -11.31 10.84 1.79
N VAL A 43 -10.34 10.01 2.09
CA VAL A 43 -10.42 8.99 3.17
C VAL A 43 -10.86 9.64 4.50
N LYS A 44 -10.69 10.96 4.63
CA LYS A 44 -11.07 11.79 5.79
C LYS A 44 -12.57 12.09 5.91
N GLN A 45 -13.37 12.01 4.87
CA GLN A 45 -14.71 12.68 4.86
C GLN A 45 -15.91 11.82 5.20
N THR A 46 -15.76 10.57 5.53
CA THR A 46 -16.92 9.72 5.85
C THR A 46 -16.88 9.25 7.29
N SER A 47 -17.94 9.47 8.03
CA SER A 47 -18.23 8.97 9.39
C SER A 47 -18.36 7.43 9.43
N GLY A 48 -17.39 6.73 8.95
CA GLY A 48 -17.20 5.29 8.80
C GLY A 48 -15.76 4.99 8.40
N ASN A 49 -14.86 5.94 8.65
CA ASN A 49 -13.48 5.96 8.14
C ASN A 49 -12.60 4.77 8.60
N GLY A 50 -12.93 4.11 9.70
CA GLY A 50 -12.13 3.00 10.21
C GLY A 50 -12.02 1.85 9.20
N ASP A 51 -13.14 1.47 8.59
CA ASP A 51 -13.19 0.33 7.67
C ASP A 51 -12.47 0.62 6.36
N ARG A 52 -12.59 1.84 5.81
CA ARG A 52 -11.91 2.24 4.57
C ARG A 52 -10.41 2.38 4.72
N ILE A 53 -9.94 2.94 5.84
CA ILE A 53 -8.51 3.01 6.15
C ILE A 53 -7.95 1.60 6.30
N THR A 54 -8.67 0.72 6.98
CA THR A 54 -8.28 -0.69 7.14
C THR A 54 -8.19 -1.39 5.78
N GLU A 55 -9.20 -1.22 4.93
CA GLU A 55 -9.21 -1.77 3.57
C GLU A 55 -8.04 -1.24 2.73
N PHE A 56 -7.76 0.06 2.78
CA PHE A 56 -6.60 0.66 2.12
C PHE A 56 -5.29 0.05 2.61
N VAL A 57 -5.12 -0.06 3.93
CA VAL A 57 -3.91 -0.67 4.53
C VAL A 57 -3.76 -2.13 4.08
N ASP A 58 -4.83 -2.91 4.14
CA ASP A 58 -4.80 -4.33 3.77
C ASP A 58 -4.45 -4.53 2.31
N GLN A 59 -4.92 -3.66 1.41
CA GLN A 59 -4.57 -3.74 -0.01
C GLN A 59 -3.08 -3.42 -0.28
N TYR A 60 -2.47 -2.52 0.49
CA TYR A 60 -1.03 -2.25 0.39
C TYR A 60 -0.17 -3.31 1.07
N MET A 61 -0.70 -3.97 2.10
CA MET A 61 0.00 -5.03 2.82
C MET A 61 -0.16 -6.42 2.18
N ALA A 62 -1.10 -6.57 1.25
CA ALA A 62 -1.33 -7.83 0.56
C ALA A 62 -0.05 -8.31 -0.15
N GLU A 63 0.25 -9.59 -0.02
CA GLU A 63 1.39 -10.21 -0.67
C GLU A 63 1.25 -10.08 -2.20
N GLY A 64 2.33 -9.61 -2.85
CA GLY A 64 2.31 -9.35 -4.29
C GLY A 64 1.55 -8.10 -4.72
N SER A 65 1.16 -7.23 -3.79
CA SER A 65 0.50 -5.97 -4.12
C SER A 65 1.35 -5.13 -5.07
N THR A 66 0.83 -4.86 -6.26
CA THR A 66 1.45 -3.98 -7.25
C THR A 66 1.51 -2.53 -6.74
N ARG A 67 0.61 -2.13 -5.85
CA ARG A 67 0.57 -0.82 -5.21
C ARG A 67 1.80 -0.57 -4.34
N ALA A 68 2.10 -1.50 -3.43
CA ALA A 68 3.29 -1.40 -2.59
C ALA A 68 4.58 -1.55 -3.40
N ALA A 69 4.55 -2.36 -4.46
CA ALA A 69 5.70 -2.60 -5.32
C ALA A 69 6.17 -1.36 -6.07
N SER A 70 5.30 -0.39 -6.34
CA SER A 70 5.64 0.86 -7.03
C SER A 70 6.14 1.98 -6.10
N LEU A 71 6.09 1.78 -4.78
CA LEU A 71 6.55 2.76 -3.80
C LEU A 71 7.91 2.36 -3.20
N PRO A 72 9.01 2.96 -3.64
CA PRO A 72 10.36 2.63 -3.19
C PRO A 72 10.52 2.72 -1.67
N PHE A 73 9.80 3.65 -1.02
CA PHE A 73 9.85 3.82 0.42
C PHE A 73 9.33 2.59 1.18
N ILE A 74 8.21 2.02 0.75
CA ILE A 74 7.65 0.81 1.39
C ILE A 74 8.61 -0.36 1.29
N LYS A 75 9.26 -0.54 0.14
CA LYS A 75 10.31 -1.53 -0.06
C LYS A 75 11.55 -1.27 0.80
N GLY A 76 11.85 0.00 1.06
CA GLY A 76 12.99 0.42 1.87
C GLY A 76 12.81 0.22 3.37
N ILE A 77 11.61 -0.13 3.85
CA ILE A 77 11.36 -0.44 5.26
C ILE A 77 12.03 -1.78 5.58
N SER A 78 13.09 -1.74 6.36
CA SER A 78 13.90 -2.91 6.68
C SER A 78 14.49 -2.82 8.09
N LEU A 79 14.94 -3.95 8.61
CA LEU A 79 15.58 -4.02 9.91
C LEU A 79 16.88 -3.20 9.99
N SER A 80 17.52 -2.90 8.87
CA SER A 80 18.74 -2.08 8.84
C SER A 80 18.52 -0.62 9.24
N LYS A 81 17.27 -0.14 9.19
CA LYS A 81 16.89 1.23 9.57
C LYS A 81 16.35 1.33 11.00
N VAL A 82 16.31 0.23 11.72
CA VAL A 82 15.88 0.20 13.12
C VAL A 82 16.87 0.97 13.98
N ASP A 83 16.36 1.95 14.73
CA ASP A 83 17.16 2.81 15.62
C ASP A 83 17.45 2.14 16.98
N GLY A 84 16.60 1.23 17.39
CA GLY A 84 16.80 0.46 18.62
C GLY A 84 15.96 -0.80 18.63
N SER A 85 16.46 -1.84 19.27
CA SER A 85 15.75 -3.08 19.44
C SER A 85 15.93 -3.64 20.85
N TYR A 86 14.90 -4.32 21.31
CA TYR A 86 14.90 -5.06 22.57
C TYR A 86 14.28 -6.42 22.32
N TRP A 87 14.78 -7.45 22.99
CA TRP A 87 14.20 -8.77 22.91
C TRP A 87 14.31 -9.51 24.25
N GLU A 88 13.39 -10.43 24.47
CA GLU A 88 13.43 -11.33 25.61
C GLU A 88 12.95 -12.73 25.24
N LYS A 89 13.49 -13.72 25.93
CA LYS A 89 13.05 -15.12 25.85
C LYS A 89 12.36 -15.48 27.16
N ARG A 90 11.14 -15.97 27.08
CA ARG A 90 10.36 -16.43 28.23
C ARG A 90 10.07 -17.91 28.11
N ARG A 91 10.20 -18.60 29.21
CA ARG A 91 9.77 -19.99 29.33
C ARG A 91 8.63 -20.08 30.34
N ASP A 92 7.50 -20.62 29.91
CA ASP A 92 6.39 -20.92 30.79
C ASP A 92 6.78 -22.09 31.70
N LYS A 93 6.67 -21.88 33.01
CA LYS A 93 7.08 -22.88 34.03
C LYS A 93 6.18 -24.11 34.03
N LYS A 94 4.91 -24.01 33.61
CA LYS A 94 3.94 -25.11 33.65
C LYS A 94 4.00 -25.94 32.36
N SER A 95 3.99 -25.29 31.20
CA SER A 95 3.97 -25.96 29.92
C SER A 95 5.36 -26.20 29.31
N GLY A 96 6.41 -25.56 29.84
CA GLY A 96 7.74 -25.56 29.24
C GLY A 96 7.86 -24.79 27.94
N LYS A 97 6.75 -24.18 27.46
CA LYS A 97 6.70 -23.44 26.20
C LYS A 97 7.61 -22.23 26.24
N ILE A 98 8.41 -22.09 25.19
CA ILE A 98 9.29 -20.93 24.98
C ILE A 98 8.59 -19.93 24.07
N THR A 99 8.59 -18.66 24.46
CA THR A 99 8.13 -17.54 23.65
C THR A 99 9.21 -16.47 23.57
N TYR A 100 9.30 -15.82 22.42
CA TYR A 100 10.19 -14.70 22.21
C TYR A 100 9.37 -13.44 22.07
N ALA A 101 9.78 -12.38 22.76
CA ALA A 101 9.24 -11.05 22.60
C ALA A 101 10.30 -10.18 21.91
N TYR A 102 9.88 -9.41 20.95
CA TYR A 102 10.74 -8.50 20.20
C TYR A 102 10.08 -7.13 20.09
N ALA A 103 10.84 -6.08 20.36
CA ALA A 103 10.40 -4.71 20.23
C ALA A 103 11.42 -3.95 19.39
N ILE A 104 10.96 -3.11 18.49
CA ILE A 104 11.80 -2.23 17.67
C ILE A 104 11.30 -0.81 17.77
N ARG A 105 12.25 0.13 17.67
CA ARG A 105 11.99 1.53 17.43
C ARG A 105 12.43 1.85 16.01
N TYR A 106 11.48 2.28 15.20
CA TYR A 106 11.71 2.62 13.80
C TYR A 106 11.56 4.14 13.61
N PRO A 107 12.60 4.86 13.18
CA PRO A 107 12.54 6.28 12.95
C PRO A 107 11.66 6.58 11.74
N PHE A 108 10.66 7.44 11.93
CA PHE A 108 9.80 7.92 10.86
C PHE A 108 9.57 9.42 11.05
N PRO A 109 10.52 10.26 10.62
CA PRO A 109 10.42 11.70 10.78
C PRO A 109 9.29 12.29 9.92
N GLU A 110 8.80 13.46 10.32
CA GLU A 110 7.70 14.15 9.62
C GLU A 110 8.02 14.44 8.15
N SER A 111 9.29 14.72 7.84
CA SER A 111 9.74 14.95 6.46
C SER A 111 9.54 13.70 5.58
N GLU A 112 9.83 12.51 6.09
CA GLU A 112 9.60 11.26 5.38
C GLU A 112 8.10 10.95 5.25
N HIS A 113 7.32 11.25 6.29
CA HIS A 113 5.87 11.12 6.25
C HIS A 113 5.26 12.00 5.14
N LYS A 114 5.64 13.29 5.09
CA LYS A 114 5.18 14.20 4.03
C LYS A 114 5.61 13.77 2.63
N ALA A 115 6.84 13.29 2.49
CA ALA A 115 7.35 12.78 1.22
C ALA A 115 6.57 11.54 0.76
N LEU A 116 6.24 10.64 1.68
CA LEU A 116 5.48 9.44 1.38
C LEU A 116 4.02 9.77 1.00
N VAL A 117 3.35 10.68 1.73
CA VAL A 117 2.02 11.18 1.35
C VAL A 117 2.01 11.71 -0.07
N ARG A 118 3.01 12.52 -0.43
CA ARG A 118 3.16 13.06 -1.79
C ARG A 118 3.33 11.94 -2.83
N GLN A 119 4.15 10.94 -2.54
CA GLN A 119 4.34 9.80 -3.45
C GLN A 119 3.04 9.03 -3.71
N PHE A 120 2.23 8.82 -2.68
CA PHE A 120 0.92 8.19 -2.84
C PHE A 120 -0.02 9.03 -3.71
N GLU A 121 -0.07 10.34 -3.49
CA GLU A 121 -0.90 11.26 -4.29
C GLU A 121 -0.44 11.33 -5.75
N GLU A 122 0.87 11.37 -6.00
CA GLU A 122 1.45 11.36 -7.34
C GLU A 122 1.15 10.05 -8.06
N GLN A 123 1.25 8.92 -7.38
CA GLN A 123 0.89 7.61 -7.94
C GLN A 123 -0.59 7.55 -8.30
N ASP A 124 -1.48 7.97 -7.42
CA ASP A 124 -2.92 7.99 -7.65
C ASP A 124 -3.27 8.83 -8.88
N ARG A 125 -2.71 10.02 -8.95
CA ARG A 125 -2.88 10.93 -10.08
C ARG A 125 -2.35 10.34 -11.38
N ALA A 126 -1.18 9.71 -11.35
CA ALA A 126 -0.60 9.08 -12.53
C ALA A 126 -1.47 7.93 -13.08
N MET A 127 -2.10 7.15 -12.21
CA MET A 127 -3.01 6.07 -12.61
C MET A 127 -4.30 6.62 -13.23
N GLU A 128 -4.85 7.68 -12.64
CA GLU A 128 -6.03 8.35 -13.19
C GLU A 128 -5.73 8.99 -14.57
N ASP A 129 -4.62 9.71 -14.69
CA ASP A 129 -4.19 10.34 -15.94
C ASP A 129 -3.92 9.31 -17.03
N LEU A 130 -3.42 8.12 -16.67
CA LEU A 130 -3.22 7.04 -17.63
C LEU A 130 -4.55 6.61 -18.25
N ILE A 131 -5.59 6.38 -17.47
CA ILE A 131 -6.89 5.97 -17.97
C ILE A 131 -7.53 7.08 -18.80
N LYS A 132 -7.46 8.35 -18.37
CA LYS A 132 -7.96 9.51 -19.13
C LYS A 132 -7.30 9.58 -20.51
N LYS A 133 -5.97 9.49 -20.58
CA LYS A 133 -5.24 9.50 -21.85
C LYS A 133 -5.63 8.33 -22.75
N MET A 134 -5.84 7.14 -22.19
CA MET A 134 -6.28 6.00 -22.98
C MET A 134 -7.71 6.20 -23.51
N GLU A 135 -8.61 6.77 -22.70
CA GLU A 135 -9.97 7.09 -23.11
C GLU A 135 -10.01 8.09 -24.29
N GLU A 136 -9.16 9.13 -24.22
CA GLU A 136 -9.01 10.11 -25.30
C GLU A 136 -8.38 9.50 -26.56
N HIS A 137 -7.42 8.58 -26.42
CA HIS A 137 -6.69 7.99 -27.53
C HIS A 137 -7.48 6.93 -28.32
N ILE A 138 -8.62 6.50 -27.81
CA ILE A 138 -9.39 5.39 -28.40
C ILE A 138 -9.80 5.67 -29.88
N SER A 139 -10.03 6.94 -30.22
CA SER A 139 -10.39 7.36 -31.60
C SER A 139 -9.22 7.30 -32.57
N ASP A 140 -7.99 7.24 -32.09
CA ASP A 140 -6.78 7.31 -32.91
C ASP A 140 -6.19 5.92 -33.19
N ILE A 141 -6.79 4.87 -32.64
CA ILE A 141 -6.33 3.49 -32.80
C ILE A 141 -6.44 3.03 -34.24
N SER A 142 -5.36 2.48 -34.77
CA SER A 142 -5.22 2.09 -36.15
C SER A 142 -4.92 0.61 -36.38
N SER A 143 -4.55 -0.14 -35.37
CA SER A 143 -4.18 -1.55 -35.50
C SER A 143 -4.57 -2.40 -34.27
N VAL A 144 -4.71 -3.71 -34.47
CA VAL A 144 -5.01 -4.69 -33.43
C VAL A 144 -3.86 -4.76 -32.40
N GLU A 145 -2.62 -4.65 -32.87
CA GLU A 145 -1.44 -4.66 -32.01
C GLU A 145 -1.43 -3.46 -31.07
N GLU A 146 -1.91 -2.31 -31.52
CA GLU A 146 -2.05 -1.11 -30.72
C GLU A 146 -3.14 -1.25 -29.64
N ILE A 147 -4.25 -1.91 -29.96
CA ILE A 147 -5.29 -2.26 -28.99
C ILE A 147 -4.71 -3.09 -27.84
N ASP A 148 -3.99 -4.17 -28.14
CA ASP A 148 -3.39 -5.04 -27.15
C ASP A 148 -2.36 -4.32 -26.27
N GLN A 149 -1.55 -3.44 -26.87
CA GLN A 149 -0.60 -2.61 -26.13
C GLN A 149 -1.30 -1.65 -25.17
N CYS A 150 -2.38 -1.00 -25.60
CA CYS A 150 -3.16 -0.09 -24.77
C CYS A 150 -3.84 -0.82 -23.62
N ILE A 151 -4.45 -1.97 -23.87
CA ILE A 151 -5.05 -2.82 -22.83
C ILE A 151 -3.98 -3.25 -21.80
N THR A 152 -2.82 -3.66 -22.26
CA THR A 152 -1.70 -4.05 -21.40
C THR A 152 -1.21 -2.89 -20.53
N LYS A 153 -1.12 -1.68 -21.10
CA LYS A 153 -0.73 -0.46 -20.37
C LYS A 153 -1.75 -0.07 -19.30
N MET A 154 -3.05 -0.29 -19.52
CA MET A 154 -4.11 0.06 -18.56
C MET A 154 -4.22 -0.91 -17.39
N ARG A 155 -3.75 -2.14 -17.53
CA ARG A 155 -3.87 -3.19 -16.50
C ARG A 155 -3.40 -2.73 -15.11
N PRO A 156 -2.22 -2.09 -14.93
CA PRO A 156 -1.78 -1.63 -13.62
C PRO A 156 -2.75 -0.63 -12.98
N ALA A 157 -3.38 0.24 -13.75
CA ALA A 157 -4.34 1.23 -13.23
C ALA A 157 -5.66 0.56 -12.82
N VAL A 158 -6.15 -0.40 -13.59
CA VAL A 158 -7.35 -1.19 -13.22
C VAL A 158 -7.13 -1.92 -11.90
N GLU A 159 -5.97 -2.54 -11.72
CA GLU A 159 -5.59 -3.24 -10.47
C GLU A 159 -5.34 -2.27 -9.32
N TYR A 160 -4.90 -1.05 -9.61
CA TYR A 160 -4.59 -0.03 -8.61
C TYR A 160 -5.84 0.51 -7.91
N PHE A 161 -6.91 0.84 -8.64
CA PHE A 161 -8.09 1.45 -8.07
C PHE A 161 -8.83 0.48 -7.13
N PHE A 162 -8.93 0.84 -5.85
CA PHE A 162 -9.71 0.07 -4.89
C PHE A 162 -11.14 0.58 -4.73
N ASP A 163 -11.41 1.86 -5.07
CA ASP A 163 -12.74 2.41 -5.11
C ASP A 163 -13.50 1.89 -6.33
N LYS A 164 -14.75 1.49 -6.10
CA LYS A 164 -15.59 0.88 -7.12
C LYS A 164 -15.76 1.77 -8.34
N THR A 165 -15.98 3.07 -8.13
CA THR A 165 -16.27 4.04 -9.21
C THR A 165 -15.14 4.13 -10.22
N ARG A 166 -13.90 4.35 -9.76
CA ARG A 166 -12.75 4.45 -10.66
C ARG A 166 -12.36 3.11 -11.28
N ARG A 167 -12.54 2.01 -10.55
CA ARG A 167 -12.32 0.67 -11.09
C ARG A 167 -13.28 0.37 -12.24
N GLU A 168 -14.59 0.60 -12.05
CA GLU A 168 -15.60 0.40 -13.09
C GLU A 168 -15.36 1.30 -14.30
N TRP A 169 -14.93 2.54 -14.09
CA TRP A 169 -14.54 3.44 -15.16
C TRP A 169 -13.35 2.88 -15.95
N ALA A 170 -12.25 2.50 -15.27
CA ALA A 170 -11.07 1.95 -15.93
C ALA A 170 -11.37 0.64 -16.69
N GLU A 171 -12.16 -0.25 -16.09
CA GLU A 171 -12.64 -1.47 -16.75
C GLU A 171 -13.51 -1.15 -17.97
N GLY A 172 -14.36 -0.12 -17.89
CA GLY A 172 -15.17 0.36 -19.00
C GLY A 172 -14.33 0.83 -20.18
N VAL A 173 -13.26 1.58 -19.91
CA VAL A 173 -12.31 2.01 -20.96
C VAL A 173 -11.64 0.80 -21.61
N VAL A 174 -11.18 -0.19 -20.83
CA VAL A 174 -10.62 -1.44 -21.35
C VAL A 174 -11.64 -2.18 -22.23
N GLN A 175 -12.90 -2.27 -21.81
CA GLN A 175 -13.96 -2.90 -22.63
C GLN A 175 -14.22 -2.15 -23.93
N ASN A 176 -14.10 -0.82 -23.95
CA ASN A 176 -14.23 -0.05 -25.18
C ASN A 176 -13.13 -0.39 -26.17
N TYR A 177 -11.88 -0.54 -25.72
CA TYR A 177 -10.78 -1.03 -26.56
C TYR A 177 -11.03 -2.44 -27.14
N ARG A 178 -11.63 -3.34 -26.36
CA ARG A 178 -11.95 -4.70 -26.82
C ARG A 178 -13.06 -4.79 -27.87
N LYS A 179 -13.82 -3.72 -28.04
CA LYS A 179 -14.92 -3.65 -29.01
C LYS A 179 -14.49 -3.07 -30.35
N LEU A 180 -13.26 -2.52 -30.45
CA LEU A 180 -12.67 -2.07 -31.70
C LEU A 180 -12.26 -3.26 -32.56
#